data_1cc31c0ba5ec275e37d8b97ed1e8fd36
#
_entry.id   1cc31c0ba5ec275e37d8b97ed1e8fd36
#
_cell.length_a   1.000
_cell.length_b   1.000
_cell.length_c   1.000
_cell.angle_alpha   90.00
_cell.angle_beta   90.00
_cell.angle_gamma   90.00
#
_symmetry.space_group_name_H-M   'P 1'
#
loop_
_entity.id
_entity.type
_entity.pdbx_description
1 polymer ?
#
loop_
_entity_poly.entity_id
_entity_poly.type
_entity_poly.pdbx_seq_one_letter_code
_entity_poly.pdbx_strand_id
1 'polypeptide(L)'
;MHQPTSSSSGRGYFGIGAERISKALNLGNLMRSAHGFGASFTFTVGAAYQALEARADTSKGAQHLPHYNWASVDDLVLPAGCRLVGIELLEDAIDLPSFHHPLRAAYVLGPELGALSPELTARCHYIVRIPTSFCINLAMAGAIVMYDRVRSLGRFPPRPVGVGGQAAPRSSRQKVGRKAV
;
A
#
# COMPACT_ATOMS: atom_id res chain seq x y z
N MET A 1 25.56 1.85 26.54
CA MET A 1 24.60 0.99 25.79
C MET A 1 23.25 1.68 25.79
N HIS A 2 22.90 2.32 24.68
CA HIS A 2 21.65 3.05 24.58
C HIS A 2 20.68 2.12 23.83
N GLN A 3 19.67 1.59 24.52
CA GLN A 3 18.61 0.81 23.88
C GLN A 3 17.68 1.75 23.14
N PRO A 4 17.41 1.54 21.85
CA PRO A 4 16.37 2.30 21.16
C PRO A 4 15.01 1.82 21.69
N THR A 5 14.31 2.68 22.40
CA THR A 5 12.90 2.49 22.74
C THR A 5 12.08 2.56 21.46
N SER A 6 11.84 1.43 20.82
CA SER A 6 10.89 1.31 19.73
C SER A 6 9.49 1.43 20.30
N SER A 7 8.97 2.66 20.38
CA SER A 7 7.54 2.85 20.49
C SER A 7 6.90 2.49 19.13
N SER A 8 6.69 1.22 18.88
CA SER A 8 5.86 0.74 17.77
C SER A 8 4.40 1.12 18.06
N SER A 9 4.09 2.39 17.88
CA SER A 9 2.70 2.84 17.90
C SER A 9 2.01 2.29 16.65
N GLY A 10 1.16 1.32 16.86
CA GLY A 10 0.12 0.66 16.07
C GLY A 10 -0.21 1.03 14.62
N ARG A 11 0.76 1.43 13.80
CA ARG A 11 0.51 1.66 12.36
C ARG A 11 0.52 0.40 11.52
N GLY A 12 0.94 -0.72 12.06
CA GLY A 12 1.09 -1.96 11.34
C GLY A 12 2.12 -1.85 10.21
N TYR A 13 2.04 -2.80 9.27
CA TYR A 13 2.85 -2.80 8.04
C TYR A 13 1.97 -3.11 6.83
N PHE A 14 2.46 -2.82 5.64
CA PHE A 14 1.81 -3.28 4.42
C PHE A 14 2.81 -3.61 3.32
N GLY A 15 2.39 -4.52 2.46
CA GLY A 15 3.00 -4.79 1.17
C GLY A 15 2.06 -4.39 0.04
N ILE A 16 2.60 -4.25 -1.16
CA ILE A 16 1.81 -4.03 -2.37
C ILE A 16 2.43 -4.77 -3.55
N GLY A 17 1.60 -5.32 -4.40
CA GLY A 17 2.06 -6.06 -5.56
C GLY A 17 1.03 -6.12 -6.67
N ALA A 18 1.33 -6.90 -7.69
CA ALA A 18 0.46 -7.09 -8.84
C ALA A 18 0.48 -8.54 -9.34
N GLU A 19 -0.67 -9.00 -9.79
CA GLU A 19 -0.81 -10.28 -10.47
C GLU A 19 -0.61 -10.09 -11.98
N ARG A 20 0.14 -11.03 -12.60
CA ARG A 20 0.34 -11.13 -14.07
C ARG A 20 0.74 -9.81 -14.73
N ILE A 21 1.47 -8.96 -14.02
CA ILE A 21 1.94 -7.69 -14.56
C ILE A 21 2.89 -7.92 -15.74
N SER A 22 2.69 -7.18 -16.83
CA SER A 22 3.42 -7.36 -18.08
C SER A 22 4.30 -6.16 -18.45
N LYS A 23 4.03 -4.98 -17.91
CA LYS A 23 4.76 -3.75 -18.24
C LYS A 23 5.75 -3.37 -17.16
N ALA A 24 7.05 -3.45 -17.48
CA ALA A 24 8.15 -3.05 -16.59
C ALA A 24 7.98 -1.64 -16.03
N LEU A 25 7.47 -0.71 -16.86
CA LEU A 25 7.20 0.67 -16.45
C LEU A 25 6.18 0.75 -15.30
N ASN A 26 5.11 -0.03 -15.35
CA ASN A 26 4.08 -0.03 -14.31
C ASN A 26 4.63 -0.62 -13.00
N LEU A 27 5.40 -1.70 -13.09
CA LEU A 27 6.03 -2.30 -11.91
C LEU A 27 7.02 -1.33 -11.26
N GLY A 28 7.90 -0.68 -12.03
CA GLY A 28 8.85 0.29 -11.50
C GLY A 28 8.17 1.48 -10.84
N ASN A 29 7.11 2.01 -11.44
CA ASN A 29 6.34 3.10 -10.85
C ASN A 29 5.61 2.66 -9.57
N LEU A 30 5.08 1.43 -9.53
CA LEU A 30 4.46 0.86 -8.34
C LEU A 30 5.49 0.71 -7.21
N MET A 31 6.66 0.16 -7.49
CA MET A 31 7.74 -0.02 -6.51
C MET A 31 8.25 1.33 -5.98
N ARG A 32 8.42 2.32 -6.85
CA ARG A 32 8.80 3.67 -6.46
C ARG A 32 7.77 4.31 -5.53
N SER A 33 6.50 4.18 -5.85
CA SER A 33 5.41 4.66 -5.01
C SER A 33 5.37 3.92 -3.68
N ALA A 34 5.56 2.60 -3.69
CA ALA A 34 5.62 1.77 -2.49
C ALA A 34 6.71 2.23 -1.53
N HIS A 35 7.91 2.50 -2.04
CA HIS A 35 8.99 3.07 -1.25
C HIS A 35 8.60 4.43 -0.66
N GLY A 36 8.06 5.33 -1.48
CA GLY A 36 7.65 6.68 -1.04
C GLY A 36 6.57 6.67 0.04
N PHE A 37 5.63 5.72 -0.02
CA PHE A 37 4.56 5.56 0.98
C PHE A 37 4.94 4.69 2.18
N GLY A 38 6.19 4.15 2.22
CA GLY A 38 6.68 3.37 3.35
C GLY A 38 6.10 1.95 3.43
N ALA A 39 5.88 1.30 2.28
CA ALA A 39 5.60 -0.12 2.23
C ALA A 39 6.75 -0.92 2.85
N SER A 40 6.47 -2.08 3.39
CA SER A 40 7.48 -2.97 3.98
C SER A 40 8.04 -3.96 2.96
N PHE A 41 7.30 -4.26 1.91
CA PHE A 41 7.69 -5.13 0.81
C PHE A 41 6.84 -4.89 -0.43
N THR A 42 7.36 -5.32 -1.57
CA THR A 42 6.60 -5.41 -2.82
C THR A 42 6.59 -6.85 -3.31
N PHE A 43 5.65 -7.19 -4.20
CA PHE A 43 5.57 -8.53 -4.73
C PHE A 43 4.90 -8.59 -6.11
N THR A 44 5.17 -9.71 -6.80
CA THR A 44 4.45 -10.07 -8.02
C THR A 44 4.01 -11.52 -7.93
N VAL A 45 2.90 -11.83 -8.61
CA VAL A 45 2.37 -13.19 -8.77
C VAL A 45 2.18 -13.45 -10.26
N GLY A 46 2.87 -14.46 -10.81
CA GLY A 46 2.77 -14.80 -12.23
C GLY A 46 3.23 -13.68 -13.18
N ALA A 47 4.17 -12.86 -12.77
CA ALA A 47 4.68 -11.76 -13.60
C ALA A 47 5.41 -12.28 -14.83
N ALA A 48 5.25 -11.59 -15.97
CA ALA A 48 5.89 -11.96 -17.23
C ALA A 48 7.39 -11.63 -17.27
N TYR A 49 7.91 -10.83 -16.34
CA TYR A 49 9.31 -10.40 -16.26
C TYR A 49 9.73 -10.12 -14.80
N GLN A 50 11.02 -9.89 -14.60
CA GLN A 50 11.56 -9.65 -13.25
C GLN A 50 11.55 -8.17 -12.87
N ALA A 51 11.37 -7.88 -11.57
CA ALA A 51 11.34 -6.53 -11.04
C ALA A 51 12.64 -5.73 -11.33
N LEU A 52 13.78 -6.40 -11.40
CA LEU A 52 15.08 -5.77 -11.70
C LEU A 52 15.14 -5.15 -13.10
N GLU A 53 14.29 -5.55 -14.03
CA GLU A 53 14.17 -4.98 -15.37
C GLU A 53 13.30 -3.72 -15.43
N ALA A 54 12.71 -3.34 -14.32
CA ALA A 54 11.82 -2.18 -14.24
C ALA A 54 12.58 -0.86 -14.38
N ARG A 55 12.75 -0.40 -15.63
CA ARG A 55 13.55 0.78 -16.01
C ARG A 55 13.00 2.12 -15.48
N ALA A 56 11.74 2.17 -15.05
CA ALA A 56 11.13 3.39 -14.53
C ALA A 56 11.45 3.67 -13.06
N ASP A 57 12.11 2.76 -12.37
CA ASP A 57 12.52 2.95 -10.98
C ASP A 57 13.81 3.76 -10.89
N THR A 58 13.71 5.07 -11.04
CA THR A 58 14.83 6.01 -10.88
C THR A 58 15.27 6.17 -9.42
N SER A 59 14.44 5.76 -8.45
CA SER A 59 14.77 5.79 -7.02
C SER A 59 15.45 4.51 -6.53
N LYS A 60 15.69 3.55 -7.43
CA LYS A 60 16.21 2.22 -7.09
C LYS A 60 15.37 1.52 -6.02
N GLY A 61 14.04 1.64 -6.09
CA GLY A 61 13.09 1.10 -5.09
C GLY A 61 13.30 -0.38 -4.81
N ALA A 62 13.69 -1.17 -5.81
CA ALA A 62 14.06 -2.57 -5.64
C ALA A 62 15.27 -2.78 -4.70
N GLN A 63 16.13 -1.76 -4.52
CA GLN A 63 17.28 -1.84 -3.60
C GLN A 63 16.90 -1.45 -2.16
N HIS A 64 15.75 -0.80 -1.97
CA HIS A 64 15.31 -0.27 -0.68
C HIS A 64 14.18 -1.08 -0.04
N LEU A 65 13.44 -1.87 -0.85
CA LEU A 65 12.32 -2.70 -0.39
C LEU A 65 12.54 -4.15 -0.78
N PRO A 66 12.35 -5.12 0.13
CA PRO A 66 12.25 -6.52 -0.25
C PRO A 66 11.20 -6.71 -1.33
N HIS A 67 11.58 -7.44 -2.39
CA HIS A 67 10.66 -7.82 -3.45
C HIS A 67 10.57 -9.34 -3.54
N TYR A 68 9.34 -9.85 -3.56
CA TYR A 68 9.06 -11.28 -3.70
C TYR A 68 8.40 -11.53 -5.04
N ASN A 69 8.86 -12.54 -5.76
CA ASN A 69 8.27 -12.96 -7.02
C ASN A 69 7.78 -14.40 -6.87
N TRP A 70 6.46 -14.59 -6.89
CA TRP A 70 5.83 -15.91 -6.86
C TRP A 70 5.40 -16.31 -8.26
N ALA A 71 5.70 -17.54 -8.65
CA ALA A 71 5.40 -18.05 -9.98
C ALA A 71 3.89 -18.22 -10.18
N SER A 72 3.17 -18.57 -9.12
CA SER A 72 1.72 -18.82 -9.15
C SER A 72 1.02 -18.29 -7.89
N VAL A 73 -0.30 -18.33 -7.91
CA VAL A 73 -1.13 -17.99 -6.73
C VAL A 73 -0.87 -19.01 -5.60
N ASP A 74 -0.61 -20.26 -5.91
CA ASP A 74 -0.36 -21.30 -4.89
C ASP A 74 0.94 -21.07 -4.13
N ASP A 75 1.93 -20.46 -4.78
CA ASP A 75 3.22 -20.12 -4.16
C ASP A 75 3.14 -18.90 -3.25
N LEU A 76 2.05 -18.14 -3.31
CA LEU A 76 1.90 -16.90 -2.55
C LEU A 76 1.89 -17.16 -1.04
N VAL A 77 2.93 -16.73 -0.36
CA VAL A 77 3.09 -16.84 1.10
C VAL A 77 3.18 -15.44 1.71
N LEU A 78 2.26 -15.12 2.59
CA LEU A 78 2.24 -13.85 3.31
C LEU A 78 2.60 -14.06 4.78
N PRO A 79 3.15 -13.04 5.47
CA PRO A 79 3.42 -13.11 6.89
C PRO A 79 2.15 -13.45 7.69
N ALA A 80 2.31 -14.18 8.79
CA ALA A 80 1.20 -14.58 9.64
C ALA A 80 0.33 -13.38 10.08
N GLY A 81 -0.98 -13.51 9.87
CA GLY A 81 -1.96 -12.46 10.18
C GLY A 81 -1.97 -11.29 9.20
N CYS A 82 -1.23 -11.35 8.08
CA CYS A 82 -1.35 -10.40 6.99
C CYS A 82 -2.63 -10.66 6.19
N ARG A 83 -3.45 -9.63 5.98
CA ARG A 83 -4.67 -9.73 5.19
C ARG A 83 -4.39 -9.40 3.73
N LEU A 84 -4.74 -10.30 2.83
CA LEU A 84 -4.68 -10.05 1.39
C LEU A 84 -5.91 -9.23 0.97
N VAL A 85 -5.67 -8.12 0.27
CA VAL A 85 -6.70 -7.17 -0.19
C VAL A 85 -6.53 -7.03 -1.70
N GLY A 86 -7.51 -7.53 -2.46
CA GLY A 86 -7.55 -7.37 -3.91
C GLY A 86 -8.09 -5.98 -4.28
N ILE A 87 -7.47 -5.36 -5.29
CA ILE A 87 -7.92 -4.08 -5.83
C ILE A 87 -8.50 -4.34 -7.21
N GLU A 88 -9.83 -4.28 -7.32
CA GLU A 88 -10.55 -4.65 -8.54
C GLU A 88 -11.89 -3.91 -8.64
N LEU A 89 -12.35 -3.64 -9.88
CA LEU A 89 -13.65 -3.00 -10.16
C LEU A 89 -14.77 -4.06 -10.23
N LEU A 90 -15.13 -4.64 -9.09
CA LEU A 90 -16.28 -5.54 -8.99
C LEU A 90 -17.48 -4.81 -8.38
N GLU A 91 -18.70 -5.24 -8.74
CA GLU A 91 -19.94 -4.60 -8.25
C GLU A 91 -20.09 -4.72 -6.73
N ASP A 92 -19.70 -5.85 -6.17
CA ASP A 92 -19.76 -6.17 -4.73
C ASP A 92 -18.50 -5.75 -3.95
N ALA A 93 -17.53 -5.11 -4.62
CA ALA A 93 -16.32 -4.62 -3.96
C ALA A 93 -16.61 -3.44 -3.02
N ILE A 94 -15.87 -3.36 -1.93
CA ILE A 94 -15.96 -2.25 -0.98
C ILE A 94 -15.35 -1.00 -1.61
N ASP A 95 -16.03 0.13 -1.57
CA ASP A 95 -15.49 1.41 -2.02
C ASP A 95 -14.31 1.84 -1.14
N LEU A 96 -13.17 2.13 -1.74
CA LEU A 96 -11.94 2.52 -1.03
C LEU A 96 -12.15 3.64 -0.01
N PRO A 97 -12.91 4.72 -0.27
CA PRO A 97 -13.15 5.76 0.72
C PRO A 97 -13.88 5.30 2.00
N SER A 98 -14.55 4.15 1.93
CA SER A 98 -15.31 3.54 3.03
C SER A 98 -14.59 2.32 3.62
N PHE A 99 -13.42 1.96 3.09
CA PHE A 99 -12.69 0.78 3.51
C PHE A 99 -11.87 1.03 4.78
N HIS A 100 -12.06 0.17 5.77
CA HIS A 100 -11.23 0.17 6.97
C HIS A 100 -9.98 -0.70 6.77
N HIS A 101 -8.84 -0.06 6.55
CA HIS A 101 -7.59 -0.77 6.25
C HIS A 101 -7.11 -1.66 7.40
N PRO A 102 -6.79 -2.95 7.13
CA PRO A 102 -6.16 -3.81 8.13
C PRO A 102 -4.78 -3.26 8.53
N LEU A 103 -4.41 -3.41 9.81
CA LEU A 103 -3.07 -2.99 10.28
C LEU A 103 -1.95 -3.74 9.56
N ARG A 104 -2.16 -5.03 9.24
CA ARG A 104 -1.24 -5.86 8.48
C ARG A 104 -1.93 -6.25 7.17
N ALA A 105 -1.45 -5.72 6.05
CA ALA A 105 -2.10 -5.89 4.76
C ALA A 105 -1.10 -6.14 3.63
N ALA A 106 -1.49 -6.94 2.66
CA ALA A 106 -0.87 -7.03 1.35
C ALA A 106 -1.93 -6.66 0.31
N TYR A 107 -1.69 -5.59 -0.44
CA TYR A 107 -2.58 -5.16 -1.52
C TYR A 107 -2.11 -5.79 -2.82
N VAL A 108 -3.03 -6.34 -3.60
CA VAL A 108 -2.71 -6.90 -4.92
C VAL A 108 -3.62 -6.28 -5.97
N LEU A 109 -2.98 -5.79 -7.03
CA LEU A 109 -3.66 -5.22 -8.18
C LEU A 109 -3.72 -6.25 -9.31
N GLY A 110 -4.77 -6.22 -10.10
CA GLY A 110 -4.91 -7.02 -11.31
C GLY A 110 -3.92 -6.60 -12.40
N PRO A 111 -3.84 -7.38 -13.50
CA PRO A 111 -3.01 -7.07 -14.66
C PRO A 111 -3.49 -5.81 -15.37
N GLU A 112 -2.67 -5.28 -16.29
CA GLU A 112 -3.04 -4.12 -17.11
C GLU A 112 -4.19 -4.42 -18.07
N LEU A 113 -4.38 -5.68 -18.45
CA LEU A 113 -5.48 -6.15 -19.28
C LEU A 113 -6.17 -7.31 -18.58
N GLY A 114 -7.46 -7.17 -18.33
CA GLY A 114 -8.27 -8.16 -17.62
C GLY A 114 -8.47 -7.81 -16.14
N ALA A 115 -8.77 -8.81 -15.34
CA ALA A 115 -9.07 -8.72 -13.92
C ALA A 115 -8.15 -9.64 -13.10
N LEU A 116 -8.20 -9.54 -11.78
CA LEU A 116 -7.61 -10.52 -10.87
C LEU A 116 -8.13 -11.92 -11.21
N SER A 117 -7.26 -12.93 -11.14
CA SER A 117 -7.69 -14.30 -11.36
C SER A 117 -8.73 -14.74 -10.33
N PRO A 118 -9.64 -15.66 -10.68
CA PRO A 118 -10.57 -16.24 -9.71
C PRO A 118 -9.86 -16.86 -8.52
N GLU A 119 -8.73 -17.51 -8.75
CA GLU A 119 -7.91 -18.17 -7.73
C GLU A 119 -7.36 -17.15 -6.73
N LEU A 120 -6.83 -16.03 -7.21
CA LEU A 120 -6.30 -14.98 -6.34
C LEU A 120 -7.43 -14.22 -5.64
N THR A 121 -8.53 -13.96 -6.35
CA THR A 121 -9.74 -13.33 -5.78
C THR A 121 -10.30 -14.16 -4.62
N ALA A 122 -10.38 -15.48 -4.77
CA ALA A 122 -10.83 -16.41 -3.72
C ALA A 122 -9.90 -16.41 -2.48
N ARG A 123 -8.62 -16.08 -2.63
CA ARG A 123 -7.67 -15.94 -1.51
C ARG A 123 -7.73 -14.57 -0.83
N CYS A 124 -8.32 -13.58 -1.46
CA CYS A 124 -8.45 -12.25 -0.87
C CYS A 124 -9.42 -12.26 0.32
N HIS A 125 -9.03 -11.61 1.40
CA HIS A 125 -9.91 -11.39 2.55
C HIS A 125 -10.92 -10.28 2.27
N TYR A 126 -10.56 -9.36 1.39
CA TYR A 126 -11.39 -8.23 0.97
C TYR A 126 -11.08 -7.90 -0.49
N ILE A 127 -12.11 -7.48 -1.21
CA ILE A 127 -11.97 -6.83 -2.52
C ILE A 127 -12.40 -5.39 -2.37
N VAL A 128 -11.56 -4.49 -2.84
CA VAL A 128 -11.75 -3.04 -2.71
C VAL A 128 -11.67 -2.42 -4.10
N ARG A 129 -12.58 -1.50 -4.41
CA ARG A 129 -12.55 -0.74 -5.65
C ARG A 129 -12.26 0.74 -5.40
N ILE A 130 -11.53 1.34 -6.30
CA ILE A 130 -11.43 2.79 -6.40
C ILE A 130 -12.66 3.23 -7.20
N PRO A 131 -13.54 4.12 -6.66
CA PRO A 131 -14.78 4.50 -7.35
C PRO A 131 -14.47 5.41 -8.54
N THR A 132 -14.11 4.81 -9.65
CA THR A 132 -13.82 5.45 -10.94
C THR A 132 -14.80 4.94 -12.01
N SER A 133 -15.03 5.74 -13.04
CA SER A 133 -15.94 5.37 -14.12
C SER A 133 -15.36 4.28 -15.05
N PHE A 134 -14.06 4.06 -15.02
CA PHE A 134 -13.33 3.06 -15.79
C PHE A 134 -12.00 2.72 -15.14
N CYS A 135 -11.34 1.65 -15.60
CA CYS A 135 -10.05 1.21 -15.09
C CYS A 135 -8.97 2.28 -15.29
N ILE A 136 -8.26 2.61 -14.21
CA ILE A 136 -7.11 3.51 -14.25
C ILE A 136 -5.79 2.71 -14.32
N ASN A 137 -4.69 3.39 -14.64
CA ASN A 137 -3.38 2.75 -14.65
C ASN A 137 -3.05 2.05 -13.33
N LEU A 138 -2.49 0.84 -13.39
CA LEU A 138 -2.16 -0.01 -12.26
C LEU A 138 -1.31 0.70 -11.19
N ALA A 139 -0.23 1.36 -11.61
CA ALA A 139 0.66 2.04 -10.67
C ALA A 139 -0.01 3.25 -10.00
N MET A 140 -0.90 3.94 -10.72
CA MET A 140 -1.72 5.02 -10.17
C MET A 140 -2.75 4.48 -9.17
N ALA A 141 -3.42 3.38 -9.50
CA ALA A 141 -4.33 2.71 -8.57
C ALA A 141 -3.61 2.33 -7.28
N GLY A 142 -2.42 1.73 -7.39
CA GLY A 142 -1.59 1.41 -6.23
C GLY A 142 -1.22 2.63 -5.40
N ALA A 143 -0.85 3.75 -6.02
CA ALA A 143 -0.53 4.98 -5.32
C ALA A 143 -1.74 5.55 -4.56
N ILE A 144 -2.94 5.50 -5.15
CA ILE A 144 -4.19 5.95 -4.51
C ILE A 144 -4.51 5.10 -3.28
N VAL A 145 -4.42 3.77 -3.39
CA VAL A 145 -4.66 2.84 -2.27
C VAL A 145 -3.67 3.08 -1.13
N MET A 146 -2.39 3.25 -1.45
CA MET A 146 -1.36 3.54 -0.45
C MET A 146 -1.57 4.90 0.22
N TYR A 147 -1.95 5.92 -0.54
CA TYR A 147 -2.27 7.23 0.00
C TYR A 147 -3.48 7.17 0.95
N ASP A 148 -4.55 6.47 0.53
CA ASP A 148 -5.74 6.34 1.37
C ASP A 148 -5.43 5.61 2.67
N ARG A 149 -4.64 4.53 2.60
CA ARG A 149 -4.14 3.84 3.80
C ARG A 149 -3.36 4.78 4.72
N VAL A 150 -2.39 5.54 4.18
CA VAL A 150 -1.57 6.47 4.98
C VAL A 150 -2.45 7.53 5.61
N ARG A 151 -3.42 8.04 4.86
CA ARG A 151 -4.39 9.04 5.35
C ARG A 151 -5.28 8.46 6.45
N SER A 152 -5.78 7.25 6.29
CA SER A 152 -6.73 6.60 7.21
C SER A 152 -6.08 6.15 8.52
N LEU A 153 -4.87 5.59 8.45
CA LEU A 153 -4.13 5.08 9.61
C LEU A 153 -3.11 6.09 10.18
N GLY A 154 -2.83 7.16 9.44
CA GLY A 154 -1.92 8.22 9.85
C GLY A 154 -2.53 9.15 10.91
N ARG A 155 -1.67 9.77 11.71
CA ARG A 155 -2.08 10.79 12.69
C ARG A 155 -1.97 12.17 12.07
N PHE A 156 -2.85 12.47 11.13
CA PHE A 156 -2.96 13.81 10.54
C PHE A 156 -3.95 14.65 11.34
N PRO A 157 -3.76 15.98 11.42
CA PRO A 157 -4.75 16.87 11.99
C PRO A 157 -6.04 16.82 11.16
N PRO A 158 -7.22 17.13 11.76
CA PRO A 158 -8.45 17.22 11.02
C PRO A 158 -8.33 18.23 9.87
N ARG A 159 -9.04 17.99 8.78
CA ARG A 159 -9.15 18.98 7.70
C ARG A 159 -9.87 20.23 8.20
N PRO A 160 -9.42 21.43 7.81
CA PRO A 160 -10.15 22.65 8.11
C PRO A 160 -11.57 22.60 7.52
N VAL A 161 -12.52 23.20 8.21
CA VAL A 161 -13.91 23.31 7.72
C VAL A 161 -14.01 24.29 6.56
N GLY A 162 -13.20 25.36 6.58
CA GLY A 162 -13.16 26.37 5.52
C GLY A 162 -12.43 25.86 4.27
N VAL A 163 -12.97 26.18 3.09
CA VAL A 163 -12.34 25.87 1.80
C VAL A 163 -10.97 26.55 1.71
N GLY A 164 -9.94 25.79 1.34
CA GLY A 164 -8.56 26.31 1.24
C GLY A 164 -7.88 26.59 2.58
N GLY A 165 -8.55 26.35 3.70
CA GLY A 165 -7.97 26.55 5.02
C GLY A 165 -6.78 25.61 5.30
N GLN A 166 -5.78 26.09 6.04
CA GLN A 166 -4.67 25.28 6.51
C GLN A 166 -5.04 24.56 7.81
N ALA A 167 -4.54 23.33 7.99
CA ALA A 167 -4.67 22.64 9.27
C ALA A 167 -3.97 23.45 10.39
N ALA A 168 -4.61 23.53 11.55
CA ALA A 168 -3.96 24.14 12.71
C ALA A 168 -2.63 23.46 13.00
N PRO A 169 -1.55 24.20 13.31
CA PRO A 169 -0.28 23.63 13.69
C PRO A 169 -0.49 22.69 14.88
N ARG A 170 0.18 21.52 14.87
CA ARG A 170 0.18 20.65 16.05
C ARG A 170 0.71 21.45 17.23
N SER A 171 -0.09 21.58 18.28
CA SER A 171 0.43 22.13 19.53
C SER A 171 1.63 21.28 19.95
N SER A 172 2.79 21.89 20.02
CA SER A 172 3.94 21.26 20.67
C SER A 172 3.49 20.81 22.06
N ARG A 173 3.63 19.52 22.38
CA ARG A 173 3.40 19.05 23.76
C ARG A 173 4.20 20.00 24.66
N GLN A 174 3.50 20.81 25.47
CA GLN A 174 4.14 21.54 26.54
C GLN A 174 4.97 20.55 27.34
N LYS A 175 6.29 20.72 27.33
CA LYS A 175 7.17 20.05 28.27
C LYS A 175 6.69 20.50 29.65
N VAL A 176 5.97 19.62 30.35
CA VAL A 176 5.68 19.83 31.77
C VAL A 176 7.02 19.89 32.44
N GLY A 177 7.41 21.10 32.83
CA GLY A 177 8.66 21.34 33.57
C GLY A 177 8.61 20.56 34.87
N ARG A 178 9.54 19.62 35.05
CA ARG A 178 9.86 19.11 36.39
C ARG A 178 10.38 20.29 37.21
N LYS A 179 9.56 20.76 38.14
CA LYS A 179 10.06 21.60 39.21
C LYS A 179 11.04 20.74 40.00
N ALA A 180 12.31 21.17 40.05
CA ALA A 180 13.27 20.67 41.01
C ALA A 180 12.81 21.13 42.39
N VAL A 181 12.77 20.21 43.33
CA VAL A 181 12.78 20.42 44.78
C VAL A 181 14.16 20.11 45.26
#